data_260bcdcfdc6a4ccf325c9dfb69e55c0f
#
_entry.id   260bcdcfdc6a4ccf325c9dfb69e55c0f
#
_cell.length_a   1.000
_cell.length_b   1.000
_cell.length_c   1.000
_cell.angle_alpha   90.00
_cell.angle_beta   90.00
_cell.angle_gamma   90.00
#
_symmetry.space_group_name_H-M   'P 1'
#
loop_
_entity.id
_entity.type
_entity.pdbx_description
1 polymer ?
#
loop_
_entity_poly.entity_id
_entity_poly.type
_entity_poly.pdbx_seq_one_letter_code
_entity_poly.pdbx_strand_id
1 'polypeptide(L)'
;MTLSIGLDFGTTNTVATMINADGEAEAVHFSHEDAVFDAFRSVLCFWETHEDDARRVNVEAGPWAIDQFLEFASDCRFIQSFKTFAASPLFSDTLGYNRRLKFEDLMSSFLRNVRGHAGLDFPKRVVVGRPVKFAGAAPDEALARTRYEAALRAVGF
;
A
#
# COMPACT_ATOMS: atom_id res chain seq x y z
N MET A 1 5.39 -23.00 8.79
CA MET A 1 6.03 -22.31 7.63
C MET A 1 4.92 -21.70 6.80
N THR A 2 4.94 -20.40 6.55
CA THR A 2 3.90 -19.72 5.75
C THR A 2 4.11 -20.02 4.27
N LEU A 3 3.05 -20.50 3.58
CA LEU A 3 3.13 -20.91 2.18
C LEU A 3 2.72 -19.82 1.20
N SER A 4 1.77 -18.97 1.58
CA SER A 4 1.27 -17.88 0.74
C SER A 4 0.62 -16.78 1.59
N ILE A 5 0.49 -15.60 1.00
CA ILE A 5 -0.27 -14.50 1.57
C ILE A 5 -1.41 -14.12 0.62
N GLY A 6 -2.59 -13.91 1.18
CA GLY A 6 -3.73 -13.29 0.52
C GLY A 6 -3.79 -11.80 0.88
N LEU A 7 -4.00 -10.95 -0.11
CA LEU A 7 -4.17 -9.50 0.08
C LEU A 7 -5.50 -9.08 -0.54
N ASP A 8 -6.41 -8.61 0.27
CA ASP A 8 -7.58 -7.85 -0.20
C ASP A 8 -7.25 -6.36 -0.13
N PHE A 9 -6.65 -5.85 -1.22
CA PHE A 9 -6.29 -4.45 -1.34
C PHE A 9 -7.54 -3.63 -1.66
N GLY A 10 -8.13 -3.04 -0.63
CA GLY A 10 -9.34 -2.21 -0.72
C GLY A 10 -9.02 -0.73 -0.96
N THR A 11 -10.02 0.04 -1.40
CA THR A 11 -9.91 1.50 -1.57
C THR A 11 -9.74 2.21 -0.22
N THR A 12 -10.39 1.68 0.80
CA THR A 12 -10.39 2.26 2.17
C THR A 12 -9.53 1.46 3.14
N ASN A 13 -9.65 0.15 3.11
CA ASN A 13 -8.90 -0.75 3.99
C ASN A 13 -8.33 -1.91 3.17
N THR A 14 -7.19 -2.41 3.62
CA THR A 14 -6.53 -3.61 3.09
C THR A 14 -6.49 -4.66 4.20
N VAL A 15 -6.83 -5.90 3.87
CA VAL A 15 -6.71 -7.04 4.77
C VAL A 15 -5.66 -7.99 4.22
N ALA A 16 -4.81 -8.51 5.09
CA ALA A 16 -3.83 -9.53 4.76
C ALA A 16 -4.14 -10.81 5.53
N THR A 17 -3.98 -11.97 4.86
CA THR A 17 -4.20 -13.29 5.44
C THR A 17 -3.05 -14.20 5.04
N MET A 18 -2.48 -14.90 6.00
CA MET A 18 -1.41 -15.87 5.76
C MET A 18 -1.95 -17.29 5.78
N ILE A 19 -1.46 -18.12 4.88
CA ILE A 19 -1.78 -19.55 4.84
C ILE A 19 -0.58 -20.30 5.41
N ASN A 20 -0.80 -21.05 6.50
CA ASN A 20 0.22 -21.87 7.14
C ASN A 20 0.44 -23.22 6.41
N ALA A 21 1.35 -24.05 6.92
CA ALA A 21 1.67 -25.36 6.33
C ALA A 21 0.51 -26.37 6.38
N ASP A 22 -0.40 -26.19 7.33
CA ASP A 22 -1.58 -27.06 7.52
C ASP A 22 -2.76 -26.62 6.64
N GLY A 23 -2.59 -25.53 5.87
CA GLY A 23 -3.61 -24.96 5.00
C GLY A 23 -4.61 -24.06 5.71
N GLU A 24 -4.34 -23.69 6.96
CA GLU A 24 -5.18 -22.80 7.74
C GLU A 24 -4.88 -21.33 7.39
N ALA A 25 -5.92 -20.53 7.33
CA ALA A 25 -5.84 -19.08 7.06
C ALA A 25 -5.86 -18.31 8.36
N GLU A 26 -4.86 -17.49 8.57
CA GLU A 26 -4.74 -16.61 9.73
C GLU A 26 -4.68 -15.14 9.29
N ALA A 27 -5.47 -14.28 9.93
CA ALA A 27 -5.41 -12.85 9.68
C ALA A 27 -4.07 -12.28 10.14
N VAL A 28 -3.52 -11.36 9.36
CA VAL A 28 -2.35 -10.57 9.78
C VAL A 28 -2.85 -9.44 10.67
N HIS A 29 -2.32 -9.38 11.87
CA HIS A 29 -2.64 -8.34 12.84
C HIS A 29 -1.59 -7.25 12.84
N PHE A 30 -2.04 -6.03 13.05
CA PHE A 30 -1.18 -4.85 13.17
C PHE A 30 -1.37 -4.23 14.54
N SER A 31 -0.28 -3.79 15.16
CA SER A 31 -0.33 -3.10 16.45
C SER A 31 0.16 -1.68 16.29
N HIS A 32 -0.65 -0.71 16.73
CA HIS A 32 -0.31 0.70 16.71
C HIS A 32 -0.82 1.33 18.02
N GLU A 33 0.07 1.95 18.78
CA GLU A 33 -0.20 2.39 20.14
C GLU A 33 -0.77 1.23 20.99
N ASP A 34 -1.95 1.42 21.59
CA ASP A 34 -2.62 0.41 22.43
C ASP A 34 -3.68 -0.41 21.65
N ALA A 35 -3.76 -0.25 20.32
CA ALA A 35 -4.75 -0.91 19.47
C ALA A 35 -4.15 -2.03 18.61
N VAL A 36 -4.90 -3.13 18.48
CA VAL A 36 -4.62 -4.22 17.52
C VAL A 36 -5.78 -4.28 16.53
N PHE A 37 -5.47 -4.39 15.25
CA PHE A 37 -6.47 -4.41 14.18
C PHE A 37 -6.03 -5.31 13.02
N ASP A 38 -7.01 -5.79 12.24
CA ASP A 38 -6.83 -6.71 11.10
C ASP A 38 -6.93 -5.96 9.76
N ALA A 39 -7.49 -4.74 9.78
CA ALA A 39 -7.76 -3.95 8.59
C ALA A 39 -6.83 -2.74 8.54
N PHE A 40 -5.85 -2.77 7.67
CA PHE A 40 -4.87 -1.70 7.46
C PHE A 40 -5.46 -0.61 6.57
N ARG A 41 -5.51 0.65 7.02
CA ARG A 41 -6.03 1.77 6.21
C ARG A 41 -5.22 1.95 4.93
N SER A 42 -5.91 2.00 3.78
CA SER A 42 -5.29 2.17 2.47
C SER A 42 -4.98 3.65 2.19
N VAL A 43 -4.10 4.24 3.00
CA VAL A 43 -3.63 5.62 2.90
C VAL A 43 -2.12 5.68 2.95
N LEU A 44 -1.55 6.75 2.39
CA LEU A 44 -0.13 7.05 2.37
C LEU A 44 0.08 8.50 2.81
N CYS A 45 1.15 8.75 3.53
CA CYS A 45 1.64 10.09 3.84
C CYS A 45 3.11 10.19 3.47
N PHE A 46 3.45 11.18 2.65
CA PHE A 46 4.82 11.48 2.23
C PHE A 46 5.25 12.81 2.85
N TRP A 47 6.47 12.88 3.35
CA TRP A 47 7.09 14.11 3.85
C TRP A 47 8.58 14.11 3.57
N GLU A 48 9.21 15.26 3.73
CA GLU A 48 10.63 15.43 3.50
C GLU A 48 11.35 15.71 4.82
N THR A 49 12.50 15.08 5.00
CA THR A 49 13.44 15.40 6.07
C THR A 49 14.76 15.83 5.45
N HIS A 50 15.50 16.62 6.22
CA HIS A 50 16.84 17.08 5.87
C HIS A 50 17.80 16.48 6.89
N GLU A 51 18.63 15.54 6.45
CA GLU A 51 19.67 14.92 7.25
C GLU A 51 21.01 15.10 6.53
N ASP A 52 22.00 15.66 7.22
CA ASP A 52 23.36 15.89 6.71
C ASP A 52 23.40 16.57 5.33
N ASP A 53 22.62 17.66 5.15
CA ASP A 53 22.44 18.39 3.88
C ASP A 53 21.79 17.58 2.74
N ALA A 54 21.35 16.37 2.99
CA ALA A 54 20.62 15.55 2.04
C ALA A 54 19.11 15.60 2.27
N ARG A 55 18.36 15.79 1.19
CA ARG A 55 16.90 15.69 1.21
C ARG A 55 16.48 14.22 1.11
N ARG A 56 15.65 13.78 2.06
CA ARG A 56 15.09 12.45 2.08
C ARG A 56 13.57 12.53 2.06
N VAL A 57 12.94 11.87 1.11
CA VAL A 57 11.49 11.70 1.09
C VAL A 57 11.14 10.42 1.85
N ASN A 58 10.38 10.58 2.90
CA ASN A 58 9.86 9.51 3.73
C ASN A 58 8.42 9.18 3.34
N VAL A 59 7.97 7.98 3.69
CA VAL A 59 6.61 7.54 3.46
C VAL A 59 6.16 6.60 4.56
N GLU A 60 4.95 6.85 5.05
CA GLU A 60 4.22 5.95 5.93
C GLU A 60 2.87 5.59 5.35
N ALA A 61 2.27 4.50 5.86
CA ALA A 61 0.95 4.02 5.48
C ALA A 61 0.09 3.70 6.70
N GLY A 62 -1.21 3.50 6.47
CA GLY A 62 -2.12 3.12 7.54
C GLY A 62 -2.26 4.14 8.66
N PRO A 63 -2.39 3.69 9.92
CA PRO A 63 -2.49 4.58 11.08
C PRO A 63 -1.30 5.53 11.21
N TRP A 64 -0.08 5.07 10.98
CA TRP A 64 1.14 5.89 11.03
C TRP A 64 1.11 7.07 10.04
N ALA A 65 0.54 6.85 8.84
CA ALA A 65 0.32 7.92 7.86
C ALA A 65 -0.72 8.94 8.35
N ILE A 66 -1.74 8.49 9.08
CA ILE A 66 -2.76 9.36 9.67
C ILE A 66 -2.15 10.23 10.76
N ASP A 67 -1.35 9.65 11.66
CA ASP A 67 -0.69 10.40 12.73
C ASP A 67 0.26 11.46 12.16
N GLN A 68 1.09 11.07 11.19
CA GLN A 68 1.97 12.01 10.51
C GLN A 68 1.20 13.17 9.89
N PHE A 69 0.04 12.89 9.27
CA PHE A 69 -0.81 13.92 8.70
C PHE A 69 -1.46 14.81 9.77
N LEU A 70 -1.93 14.24 10.86
CA LEU A 70 -2.58 15.00 11.94
C LEU A 70 -1.60 15.92 12.65
N GLU A 71 -0.35 15.48 12.79
CA GLU A 71 0.69 16.28 13.48
C GLU A 71 1.31 17.34 12.56
N PHE A 72 1.54 17.02 11.27
CA PHE A 72 2.30 17.86 10.34
C PHE A 72 1.57 18.08 9.00
N ALA A 73 0.27 18.40 9.04
CA ALA A 73 -0.57 18.51 7.83
C ALA A 73 -0.04 19.48 6.76
N SER A 74 0.61 20.57 7.16
CA SER A 74 1.21 21.56 6.24
C SER A 74 2.46 21.03 5.52
N ASP A 75 3.15 20.08 6.13
CA ASP A 75 4.49 19.64 5.72
C ASP A 75 4.48 18.21 5.16
N CYS A 76 3.30 17.68 4.83
CA CYS A 76 3.17 16.36 4.24
C CYS A 76 2.16 16.28 3.11
N ARG A 77 2.31 15.28 2.27
CA ARG A 77 1.38 14.93 1.20
C ARG A 77 0.62 13.66 1.57
N PHE A 78 -0.65 13.82 1.95
CA PHE A 78 -1.55 12.71 2.26
C PHE A 78 -2.29 12.23 1.00
N ILE A 79 -2.28 10.93 0.74
CA ILE A 79 -2.90 10.30 -0.43
C ILE A 79 -3.82 9.17 0.04
N GLN A 80 -5.08 9.27 -0.33
CA GLN A 80 -6.10 8.25 -0.05
C GLN A 80 -6.79 7.82 -1.35
N SER A 81 -7.50 6.70 -1.30
CA SER A 81 -8.29 6.18 -2.43
C SER A 81 -7.47 5.94 -3.71
N PHE A 82 -6.15 5.79 -3.62
CA PHE A 82 -5.26 5.66 -4.77
C PHE A 82 -5.50 4.37 -5.57
N LYS A 83 -6.20 3.36 -5.03
CA LYS A 83 -6.65 2.19 -5.78
C LYS A 83 -7.47 2.57 -7.02
N THR A 84 -8.20 3.67 -6.98
CA THR A 84 -9.02 4.16 -8.11
C THR A 84 -8.17 4.52 -9.33
N PHE A 85 -6.89 4.81 -9.14
CA PHE A 85 -5.96 5.12 -10.23
C PHE A 85 -5.50 3.89 -11.02
N ALA A 86 -5.68 2.68 -10.47
CA ALA A 86 -5.16 1.45 -11.08
C ALA A 86 -5.58 1.26 -12.53
N ALA A 87 -6.88 1.39 -12.82
CA ALA A 87 -7.47 1.20 -14.15
C ALA A 87 -7.71 2.50 -14.92
N SER A 88 -7.26 3.65 -14.41
CA SER A 88 -7.46 4.94 -15.06
C SER A 88 -6.39 5.19 -16.12
N PRO A 89 -6.72 5.19 -17.43
CA PRO A 89 -5.77 5.57 -18.47
C PRO A 89 -5.40 7.06 -18.42
N LEU A 90 -6.22 7.88 -17.77
CA LEU A 90 -5.97 9.32 -17.60
C LEU A 90 -5.00 9.62 -16.46
N PHE A 91 -4.78 8.66 -15.56
CA PHE A 91 -3.83 8.83 -14.48
C PHE A 91 -2.43 8.40 -14.93
N SER A 92 -1.52 9.34 -15.05
CA SER A 92 -0.10 9.06 -15.31
C SER A 92 0.70 8.98 -14.01
N ASP A 93 0.61 9.99 -13.18
CA ASP A 93 1.34 10.14 -11.94
C ASP A 93 0.71 11.20 -11.03
N THR A 94 1.17 11.26 -9.79
CA THR A 94 0.88 12.33 -8.83
C THR A 94 2.16 12.83 -8.19
N LEU A 95 2.14 14.00 -7.59
CA LEU A 95 3.28 14.51 -6.83
C LEU A 95 3.25 13.97 -5.41
N GLY A 96 4.33 13.29 -5.03
CA GLY A 96 4.67 12.99 -3.64
C GLY A 96 5.90 13.81 -3.27
N TYR A 97 5.70 15.03 -2.79
CA TYR A 97 6.73 16.04 -2.66
C TYR A 97 7.40 16.33 -4.02
N ASN A 98 8.71 16.33 -4.12
CA ASN A 98 9.45 16.60 -5.36
C ASN A 98 9.57 15.38 -6.30
N ARG A 99 8.84 14.30 -6.03
CA ARG A 99 8.87 13.09 -6.85
C ARG A 99 7.54 12.87 -7.54
N ARG A 100 7.58 12.52 -8.82
CA ARG A 100 6.43 11.99 -9.55
C ARG A 100 6.27 10.52 -9.20
N LEU A 101 5.08 10.15 -8.72
CA LEU A 101 4.73 8.81 -8.28
C LEU A 101 3.66 8.25 -9.19
N LYS A 102 3.95 7.17 -9.86
CA LYS A 102 2.98 6.38 -10.61
C LYS A 102 2.16 5.53 -9.64
N PHE A 103 1.12 4.88 -10.15
CA PHE A 103 0.32 3.96 -9.34
C PHE A 103 1.18 2.85 -8.72
N GLU A 104 2.12 2.30 -9.50
CA GLU A 104 3.04 1.25 -9.07
C GLU A 104 3.92 1.68 -7.90
N ASP A 105 4.35 2.94 -7.89
CA ASP A 105 5.15 3.52 -6.80
C ASP A 105 4.32 3.67 -5.51
N LEU A 106 3.06 4.13 -5.65
CA LEU A 106 2.13 4.25 -4.53
C LEU A 106 1.82 2.88 -3.93
N MET A 107 1.44 1.91 -4.76
CA MET A 107 1.10 0.57 -4.31
C MET A 107 2.31 -0.15 -3.70
N SER A 108 3.49 -0.05 -4.30
CA SER A 108 4.71 -0.68 -3.75
C SER A 108 5.14 -0.05 -2.43
N SER A 109 5.02 1.27 -2.29
CA SER A 109 5.28 1.97 -1.02
C SER A 109 4.30 1.52 0.06
N PHE A 110 3.02 1.41 -0.28
CA PHE A 110 1.99 0.90 0.62
C PHE A 110 2.28 -0.54 1.08
N LEU A 111 2.57 -1.44 0.15
CA LEU A 111 2.83 -2.86 0.46
C LEU A 111 4.11 -3.06 1.29
N ARG A 112 5.16 -2.24 1.09
CA ARG A 112 6.35 -2.25 1.94
C ARG A 112 6.01 -1.85 3.37
N ASN A 113 5.17 -0.85 3.56
CA ASN A 113 4.71 -0.42 4.88
C ASN A 113 3.84 -1.51 5.55
N VAL A 114 2.87 -2.09 4.82
CA VAL A 114 2.07 -3.22 5.32
C VAL A 114 2.97 -4.35 5.80
N ARG A 115 3.97 -4.74 5.01
CA ARG A 115 4.95 -5.77 5.38
C ARG A 115 5.78 -5.38 6.61
N GLY A 116 6.28 -4.15 6.66
CA GLY A 116 7.08 -3.63 7.76
C GLY A 116 6.31 -3.63 9.07
N HIS A 117 5.11 -3.09 9.07
CA HIS A 117 4.25 -3.00 10.25
C HIS A 117 3.66 -4.34 10.70
N ALA A 118 3.52 -5.30 9.78
CA ALA A 118 3.15 -6.67 10.15
C ALA A 118 4.23 -7.38 10.96
N GLY A 119 5.49 -6.93 10.86
CA GLY A 119 6.63 -7.56 11.55
C GLY A 119 6.89 -9.01 11.11
N LEU A 120 6.42 -9.38 9.92
CA LEU A 120 6.44 -10.74 9.41
C LEU A 120 7.17 -10.79 8.05
N ASP A 121 7.90 -11.88 7.84
CA ASP A 121 8.44 -12.20 6.53
C ASP A 121 7.32 -12.73 5.63
N PHE A 122 6.91 -11.89 4.67
CA PHE A 122 5.92 -12.31 3.70
C PHE A 122 6.50 -13.38 2.77
N PRO A 123 5.74 -14.45 2.48
CA PRO A 123 6.16 -15.47 1.53
C PRO A 123 6.24 -14.89 0.11
N LYS A 124 7.02 -15.53 -0.74
CA LYS A 124 7.15 -15.10 -2.15
C LYS A 124 5.87 -15.30 -2.97
N ARG A 125 4.95 -16.13 -2.50
CA ARG A 125 3.67 -16.38 -3.16
C ARG A 125 2.61 -15.47 -2.59
N VAL A 126 2.03 -14.64 -3.46
CA VAL A 126 0.93 -13.72 -3.10
C VAL A 126 -0.29 -13.98 -3.97
N VAL A 127 -1.46 -13.89 -3.37
CA VAL A 127 -2.76 -13.84 -4.05
C VAL A 127 -3.39 -12.50 -3.73
N VAL A 128 -3.63 -11.69 -4.75
CA VAL A 128 -4.21 -10.36 -4.58
C VAL A 128 -5.63 -10.33 -5.13
N GLY A 129 -6.58 -9.98 -4.28
CA GLY A 129 -7.95 -9.70 -4.68
C GLY A 129 -8.00 -8.46 -5.57
N ARG A 130 -8.68 -8.56 -6.71
CA ARG A 130 -8.97 -7.42 -7.57
C ARG A 130 -10.47 -7.18 -7.66
N PRO A 131 -10.91 -5.93 -7.92
CA PRO A 131 -12.33 -5.68 -8.17
C PRO A 131 -12.85 -6.48 -9.36
N VAL A 132 -14.09 -6.95 -9.28
CA VAL A 132 -14.80 -7.51 -10.44
C VAL A 132 -15.02 -6.45 -11.51
N LYS A 133 -15.22 -5.19 -11.06
CA LYS A 133 -15.36 -4.03 -11.94
C LYS A 133 -14.58 -2.86 -11.33
N PHE A 134 -13.68 -2.28 -12.11
CA PHE A 134 -12.97 -1.08 -11.70
C PHE A 134 -13.87 0.17 -11.80
N ALA A 135 -13.64 1.13 -10.91
CA ALA A 135 -14.31 2.41 -10.94
C ALA A 135 -13.80 3.27 -12.10
N GLY A 136 -14.67 4.18 -12.58
CA GLY A 136 -14.35 5.13 -13.65
C GLY A 136 -15.27 4.99 -14.86
N ALA A 137 -15.27 5.98 -15.74
CA ALA A 137 -16.10 6.01 -16.93
C ALA A 137 -15.62 5.02 -18.01
N ALA A 138 -14.31 4.80 -18.11
CA ALA A 138 -13.70 3.90 -19.08
C ALA A 138 -12.47 3.21 -18.43
N PRO A 139 -12.67 2.25 -17.52
CA PRO A 139 -11.57 1.58 -16.86
C PRO A 139 -10.84 0.62 -17.81
N ASP A 140 -9.51 0.67 -17.79
CA ASP A 140 -8.63 -0.25 -18.51
C ASP A 140 -8.14 -1.35 -17.56
N GLU A 141 -8.73 -2.54 -17.65
CA GLU A 141 -8.40 -3.67 -16.81
C GLU A 141 -7.01 -4.25 -17.12
N ALA A 142 -6.56 -4.20 -18.38
CA ALA A 142 -5.25 -4.68 -18.77
C ALA A 142 -4.15 -3.76 -18.19
N LEU A 143 -4.38 -2.45 -18.23
CA LEU A 143 -3.51 -1.47 -17.60
C LEU A 143 -3.46 -1.67 -16.07
N ALA A 144 -4.61 -1.87 -15.43
CA ALA A 144 -4.67 -2.15 -14.00
C ALA A 144 -3.84 -3.38 -13.64
N ARG A 145 -4.01 -4.47 -14.37
CA ARG A 145 -3.25 -5.72 -14.16
C ARG A 145 -1.75 -5.47 -14.28
N THR A 146 -1.30 -4.80 -15.32
CA THR A 146 0.12 -4.48 -15.54
C THR A 146 0.69 -3.67 -14.37
N ARG A 147 -0.05 -2.67 -13.88
CA ARG A 147 0.34 -1.83 -12.75
C ARG A 147 0.43 -2.60 -11.43
N TYR A 148 -0.55 -3.49 -11.15
CA TYR A 148 -0.51 -4.38 -9.98
C TYR A 148 0.71 -5.30 -10.03
N GLU A 149 0.94 -5.97 -11.15
CA GLU A 149 2.09 -6.86 -11.32
C GLU A 149 3.43 -6.12 -11.14
N ALA A 150 3.55 -4.91 -11.67
CA ALA A 150 4.74 -4.09 -11.50
C ALA A 150 4.98 -3.72 -10.03
N ALA A 151 3.92 -3.31 -9.31
CA ALA A 151 4.01 -2.99 -7.90
C ALA A 151 4.40 -4.20 -7.03
N LEU A 152 3.81 -5.36 -7.30
CA LEU A 152 4.10 -6.60 -6.58
C LEU A 152 5.54 -7.06 -6.80
N ARG A 153 6.02 -7.03 -8.05
CA ARG A 153 7.44 -7.34 -8.36
C ARG A 153 8.41 -6.40 -7.65
N ALA A 154 8.07 -5.11 -7.53
CA ALA A 154 8.90 -4.11 -6.84
C ALA A 154 9.07 -4.38 -5.34
N VAL A 155 8.18 -5.18 -4.73
CA VAL A 155 8.25 -5.60 -3.32
C VAL A 155 8.67 -7.05 -3.13
N GLY A 156 9.00 -7.76 -4.20
CA GLY A 156 9.63 -9.09 -4.16
C GLY A 156 8.67 -10.28 -4.25
N PHE A 157 7.45 -10.06 -4.78
CA PHE A 157 6.51 -11.13 -5.13
C PHE A 157 6.67 -11.59 -6.58
#